data_0683a2eb0cc7fe03df579b7df76d32a7
#
_entry.id   0683a2eb0cc7fe03df579b7df76d32a7
#
_cell.length_a   1.000
_cell.length_b   1.000
_cell.length_c   1.000
_cell.angle_alpha   90.00
_cell.angle_beta   90.00
_cell.angle_gamma   90.00
#
_symmetry.space_group_name_H-M   'P 1'
#
loop_
_entity.id
_entity.type
_entity.pdbx_description
1 polymer ?
#
loop_
_entity_poly.entity_id
_entity_poly.type
_entity_poly.pdbx_seq_one_letter_code
_entity_poly.pdbx_strand_id
1 'polypeptide(L)'
;MGDYATRRLQAMDACEKVITGIEDGGITTSSALLLCKKIARLVNDTEGQEWLSYEYGGYPTTKEGYITDRSWKLAIRHGRSFYSKDKECRIFAELAAELEEAIASNRIALNNYTTQGFSAAGEMALLATDRMACRVAQSTTDL
;
A
#
# COMPACT_ATOMS: atom_id res chain seq x y z
N MET A 1 32.29 -11.78 -10.35
CA MET A 1 31.82 -11.25 -11.65
C MET A 1 30.53 -11.90 -12.10
N GLY A 2 30.43 -13.21 -12.13
CA GLY A 2 29.17 -13.90 -12.50
C GLY A 2 27.99 -13.62 -11.61
N ASP A 3 28.19 -13.35 -10.34
CA ASP A 3 27.14 -13.09 -9.37
C ASP A 3 26.41 -11.74 -9.59
N TYR A 4 27.13 -10.68 -9.98
CA TYR A 4 26.53 -9.39 -10.25
C TYR A 4 25.60 -9.41 -11.48
N ALA A 5 26.05 -9.99 -12.58
CA ALA A 5 25.25 -10.11 -13.78
C ALA A 5 24.00 -10.96 -13.56
N THR A 6 24.13 -12.07 -12.82
CA THR A 6 23.02 -12.93 -12.46
C THR A 6 22.01 -12.21 -11.58
N ARG A 7 22.45 -11.49 -10.54
CA ARG A 7 21.57 -10.70 -9.67
C ARG A 7 20.84 -9.61 -10.44
N ARG A 8 21.50 -8.93 -11.36
CA ARG A 8 20.87 -7.91 -12.21
C ARG A 8 19.75 -8.50 -13.06
N LEU A 9 19.99 -9.63 -13.72
CA LEU A 9 18.96 -10.32 -14.52
C LEU A 9 17.78 -10.76 -13.66
N GLN A 10 18.03 -11.29 -12.48
CA GLN A 10 16.97 -11.66 -11.55
C GLN A 10 16.17 -10.45 -11.08
N ALA A 11 16.81 -9.30 -10.84
CA ALA A 11 16.12 -8.06 -10.48
C ALA A 11 15.24 -7.56 -11.63
N MET A 12 15.74 -7.59 -12.86
CA MET A 12 14.99 -7.20 -14.06
C MET A 12 13.76 -8.09 -14.25
N ASP A 13 13.92 -9.41 -14.14
CA ASP A 13 12.80 -10.37 -14.23
C ASP A 13 11.75 -10.12 -13.14
N ALA A 14 12.17 -9.85 -11.91
CA ALA A 14 11.26 -9.52 -10.83
C ALA A 14 10.53 -8.18 -11.06
N CYS A 15 11.20 -7.16 -11.59
CA CYS A 15 10.58 -5.88 -11.97
C CYS A 15 9.50 -6.09 -13.03
N GLU A 16 9.79 -6.88 -14.05
CA GLU A 16 8.84 -7.18 -15.12
C GLU A 16 7.60 -7.89 -14.57
N LYS A 17 7.77 -8.84 -13.67
CA LYS A 17 6.67 -9.53 -12.99
C LYS A 17 5.78 -8.58 -12.17
N VAL A 18 6.39 -7.63 -11.45
CA VAL A 18 5.63 -6.62 -10.69
C VAL A 18 4.82 -5.74 -11.63
N ILE A 19 5.44 -5.18 -12.65
CA ILE A 19 4.78 -4.27 -13.60
C ILE A 19 3.63 -4.99 -14.29
N THR A 20 3.89 -6.14 -14.91
CA THR A 20 2.89 -6.92 -15.61
C THR A 20 1.77 -7.36 -14.67
N GLY A 21 2.12 -7.83 -13.47
CA GLY A 21 1.14 -8.28 -12.48
C GLY A 21 0.21 -7.18 -11.99
N ILE A 22 0.71 -5.95 -11.84
CA ILE A 22 -0.11 -4.78 -11.49
C ILE A 22 -1.00 -4.38 -12.66
N GLU A 23 -0.45 -4.28 -13.87
CA GLU A 23 -1.21 -3.91 -15.08
C GLU A 23 -2.34 -4.87 -15.38
N ASP A 24 -2.11 -6.16 -15.25
CA ASP A 24 -3.09 -7.21 -15.53
C ASP A 24 -4.04 -7.49 -14.34
N GLY A 25 -3.78 -6.90 -13.17
CA GLY A 25 -4.51 -7.20 -11.95
C GLY A 25 -4.29 -8.63 -11.43
N GLY A 26 -3.24 -9.31 -11.90
CA GLY A 26 -2.91 -10.69 -11.54
C GLY A 26 -2.09 -10.85 -10.27
N ILE A 27 -1.73 -9.76 -9.60
CA ILE A 27 -0.92 -9.75 -8.38
C ILE A 27 -1.57 -8.85 -7.33
N THR A 28 -1.54 -9.27 -6.07
CA THR A 28 -1.96 -8.41 -4.96
C THR A 28 -0.88 -7.39 -4.61
N THR A 29 -1.26 -6.29 -3.98
CA THR A 29 -0.29 -5.28 -3.50
C THR A 29 0.71 -5.89 -2.53
N SER A 30 0.26 -6.75 -1.62
CA SER A 30 1.14 -7.47 -0.68
C SER A 30 2.17 -8.34 -1.40
N SER A 31 1.76 -9.08 -2.44
CA SER A 31 2.67 -9.88 -3.27
C SER A 31 3.64 -9.00 -4.06
N ALA A 32 3.18 -7.87 -4.59
CA ALA A 32 4.02 -6.90 -5.26
C ALA A 32 5.09 -6.33 -4.31
N LEU A 33 4.74 -6.00 -3.07
CA LEU A 33 5.69 -5.55 -2.05
C LEU A 33 6.77 -6.58 -1.76
N LEU A 34 6.43 -7.87 -1.69
CA LEU A 34 7.42 -8.95 -1.51
C LEU A 34 8.40 -9.04 -2.67
N LEU A 35 7.93 -8.89 -3.90
CA LEU A 35 8.79 -8.83 -5.09
C LEU A 35 9.67 -7.58 -5.07
N CYS A 36 9.14 -6.43 -4.69
CA CYS A 36 9.92 -5.20 -4.53
C CYS A 36 11.01 -5.34 -3.46
N LYS A 37 10.73 -6.01 -2.34
CA LYS A 37 11.74 -6.35 -1.32
C LYS A 37 12.86 -7.23 -1.90
N LYS A 38 12.50 -8.21 -2.73
CA LYS A 38 13.48 -9.04 -3.43
C LYS A 38 14.35 -8.21 -4.36
N ILE A 39 13.76 -7.31 -5.13
CA ILE A 39 14.48 -6.40 -6.04
C ILE A 39 15.46 -5.54 -5.23
N ALA A 40 14.99 -4.86 -4.18
CA ALA A 40 15.84 -4.01 -3.34
C ALA A 40 17.04 -4.78 -2.77
N ARG A 41 16.85 -6.02 -2.36
CA ARG A 41 17.94 -6.89 -1.91
C ARG A 41 18.93 -7.23 -3.03
N LEU A 42 18.44 -7.56 -4.22
CA LEU A 42 19.27 -7.92 -5.36
C LEU A 42 20.15 -6.77 -5.84
N VAL A 43 19.66 -5.53 -5.73
CA VAL A 43 20.39 -4.32 -6.12
C VAL A 43 21.12 -3.62 -4.97
N ASN A 44 21.11 -4.20 -3.77
CA ASN A 44 21.70 -3.64 -2.53
C ASN A 44 21.14 -2.28 -2.12
N ASP A 45 19.86 -2.03 -2.38
CA ASP A 45 19.15 -0.86 -1.87
C ASP A 45 18.74 -1.10 -0.41
N THR A 46 19.59 -0.72 0.52
CA THR A 46 19.36 -0.95 1.96
C THR A 46 18.22 -0.11 2.52
N GLU A 47 18.07 1.13 2.08
CA GLU A 47 16.96 2.00 2.47
C GLU A 47 15.62 1.49 1.95
N GLY A 48 15.59 1.07 0.68
CA GLY A 48 14.41 0.46 0.07
C GLY A 48 13.99 -0.82 0.77
N GLN A 49 14.95 -1.68 1.16
CA GLN A 49 14.67 -2.88 1.94
C GLN A 49 14.01 -2.56 3.29
N GLU A 50 14.51 -1.55 3.99
CA GLU A 50 13.97 -1.13 5.28
C GLU A 50 12.56 -0.56 5.13
N TRP A 51 12.37 0.39 4.22
CA TRP A 51 11.06 0.98 3.97
C TRP A 51 10.02 -0.04 3.53
N LEU A 52 10.35 -0.90 2.57
CA LEU A 52 9.44 -1.95 2.10
C LEU A 52 9.10 -2.97 3.19
N SER A 53 10.01 -3.20 4.14
CA SER A 53 9.72 -4.02 5.32
C SER A 53 8.67 -3.38 6.22
N TYR A 54 8.70 -2.05 6.36
CA TYR A 54 7.68 -1.32 7.11
C TYR A 54 6.33 -1.31 6.40
N GLU A 55 6.33 -1.14 5.08
CA GLU A 55 5.09 -1.21 4.28
C GLU A 55 4.43 -2.59 4.34
N TYR A 56 5.22 -3.65 4.42
CA TYR A 56 4.72 -5.02 4.48
C TYR A 56 4.34 -5.46 5.90
N GLY A 57 5.17 -5.15 6.89
CA GLY A 57 5.05 -5.67 8.25
C GLY A 57 4.68 -4.65 9.32
N GLY A 58 4.61 -3.37 8.97
CA GLY A 58 4.27 -2.27 9.87
C GLY A 58 5.45 -1.38 10.24
N TYR A 59 5.14 -0.14 10.52
CA TYR A 59 6.10 0.87 10.97
C TYR A 59 6.45 0.66 12.43
N PRO A 60 7.73 0.59 12.81
CA PRO A 60 8.15 0.47 14.20
C PRO A 60 7.62 1.61 15.06
N THR A 61 7.15 1.27 16.25
CA THR A 61 6.64 2.22 17.23
C THR A 61 7.45 2.21 18.51
N THR A 62 7.42 3.34 19.23
CA THR A 62 7.96 3.45 20.58
C THR A 62 7.08 2.70 21.58
N LYS A 63 7.53 2.59 22.84
CA LYS A 63 6.72 1.99 23.91
C LYS A 63 5.39 2.71 24.16
N GLU A 64 5.34 4.01 23.86
CA GLU A 64 4.17 4.86 23.99
C GLU A 64 3.23 4.77 22.78
N GLY A 65 3.60 3.99 21.75
CA GLY A 65 2.80 3.79 20.54
C GLY A 65 3.01 4.81 19.43
N TYR A 66 3.99 5.68 19.54
CA TYR A 66 4.37 6.63 18.48
C TYR A 66 5.32 5.98 17.47
N ILE A 67 5.20 6.34 16.20
CA ILE A 67 6.12 5.90 15.17
C ILE A 67 7.54 6.42 15.49
N THR A 68 8.54 5.56 15.32
CA THR A 68 9.95 5.96 15.60
C THR A 68 10.41 7.05 14.63
N ASP A 69 11.35 7.87 15.05
CA ASP A 69 11.88 8.99 14.26
C ASP A 69 12.43 8.55 12.89
N ARG A 70 13.15 7.43 12.86
CA ARG A 70 13.66 6.86 11.60
C ARG A 70 12.55 6.40 10.66
N SER A 71 11.55 5.72 11.17
CA SER A 71 10.39 5.26 10.40
C SER A 71 9.59 6.44 9.86
N TRP A 72 9.43 7.48 10.65
CA TRP A 72 8.79 8.74 10.27
C TRP A 72 9.51 9.39 9.08
N LYS A 73 10.83 9.52 9.16
CA LYS A 73 11.64 10.10 8.09
C LYS A 73 11.55 9.30 6.80
N LEU A 74 11.58 7.97 6.89
CA LEU A 74 11.41 7.10 5.72
C LEU A 74 10.01 7.22 5.11
N ALA A 75 8.97 7.24 5.93
CA ALA A 75 7.59 7.41 5.46
C ALA A 75 7.40 8.73 4.71
N ILE A 76 7.93 9.82 5.23
CA ILE A 76 7.88 11.14 4.54
C ILE A 76 8.64 11.08 3.22
N ARG A 77 9.84 10.53 3.20
CA ARG A 77 10.69 10.45 2.00
C ARG A 77 10.02 9.64 0.88
N HIS A 78 9.27 8.61 1.23
CA HIS A 78 8.58 7.74 0.28
C HIS A 78 7.11 8.12 0.04
N GLY A 79 6.72 9.35 0.36
CA GLY A 79 5.41 9.89 0.00
C GLY A 79 4.24 9.39 0.86
N ARG A 80 4.51 8.82 2.03
CA ARG A 80 3.49 8.34 2.96
C ARG A 80 2.99 9.40 3.94
N SER A 81 3.19 10.67 3.62
CA SER A 81 2.76 11.79 4.46
C SER A 81 1.65 12.61 3.84
N PHE A 82 0.87 13.24 4.69
CA PHE A 82 -0.14 14.21 4.30
C PHE A 82 -0.28 15.28 5.39
N TYR A 83 -0.85 16.42 5.01
CA TYR A 83 -1.19 17.45 5.98
C TYR A 83 -2.67 17.38 6.35
N SER A 84 -2.94 17.31 7.65
CA SER A 84 -4.30 17.37 8.17
C SER A 84 -4.89 18.79 8.00
N LYS A 85 -6.19 18.93 8.28
CA LYS A 85 -6.88 20.25 8.27
C LYS A 85 -6.21 21.26 9.20
N ASP A 86 -5.61 20.79 10.29
CA ASP A 86 -4.88 21.61 11.27
C ASP A 86 -3.43 21.88 10.85
N LYS A 87 -3.07 21.58 9.60
CA LYS A 87 -1.73 21.72 9.03
C LYS A 87 -0.64 20.90 9.74
N GLU A 88 -1.04 19.88 10.49
CA GLU A 88 -0.11 18.91 11.06
C GLU A 88 0.29 17.86 10.02
N CYS A 89 1.58 17.55 9.96
CA CYS A 89 2.08 16.47 9.13
C CYS A 89 1.73 15.12 9.79
N ARG A 90 1.06 14.26 9.05
CA ARG A 90 0.71 12.90 9.46
C ARG A 90 1.17 11.91 8.42
N ILE A 91 1.30 10.65 8.78
CA ILE A 91 1.64 9.57 7.85
C ILE A 91 0.51 8.56 7.73
N PHE A 92 0.44 7.93 6.56
CA PHE A 92 -0.37 6.73 6.33
C PHE A 92 0.42 5.53 6.83
N ALA A 93 0.01 4.95 7.95
CA ALA A 93 0.70 3.82 8.57
C ALA A 93 0.00 2.48 8.30
N GLU A 94 -1.14 2.50 7.60
CA GLU A 94 -1.89 1.32 7.24
C GLU A 94 -1.09 0.41 6.32
N LEU A 95 -1.16 -0.88 6.59
CA LEU A 95 -0.51 -1.90 5.76
C LEU A 95 -1.27 -2.10 4.44
N ALA A 96 -0.56 -2.48 3.39
CA ALA A 96 -1.17 -2.81 2.11
C ALA A 96 -2.25 -3.90 2.24
N ALA A 97 -2.03 -4.91 3.08
CA ALA A 97 -3.01 -5.96 3.34
C ALA A 97 -4.29 -5.43 3.99
N GLU A 98 -4.17 -4.49 4.94
CA GLU A 98 -5.32 -3.84 5.59
C GLU A 98 -6.13 -3.01 4.59
N LEU A 99 -5.44 -2.28 3.71
CA LEU A 99 -6.07 -1.49 2.65
C LEU A 99 -6.78 -2.39 1.63
N GLU A 100 -6.19 -3.49 1.23
CA GLU A 100 -6.80 -4.48 0.34
C GLU A 100 -8.07 -5.08 0.96
N GLU A 101 -8.02 -5.44 2.24
CA GLU A 101 -9.18 -5.96 2.97
C GLU A 101 -10.30 -4.92 3.08
N ALA A 102 -9.97 -3.66 3.37
CA ALA A 102 -10.94 -2.57 3.42
C ALA A 102 -11.60 -2.33 2.06
N ILE A 103 -10.85 -2.37 0.96
CA ILE A 103 -11.38 -2.26 -0.40
C ILE A 103 -12.36 -3.42 -0.69
N ALA A 104 -11.97 -4.65 -0.38
CA ALA A 104 -12.81 -5.83 -0.62
C ALA A 104 -14.11 -5.76 0.20
N SER A 105 -14.03 -5.39 1.48
CA SER A 105 -15.19 -5.25 2.36
C SER A 105 -16.14 -4.15 1.88
N ASN A 106 -15.62 -3.01 1.47
CA ASN A 106 -16.42 -1.90 0.94
C ASN A 106 -17.11 -2.27 -0.38
N ARG A 107 -16.46 -3.03 -1.27
CA ARG A 107 -17.07 -3.52 -2.52
C ARG A 107 -18.20 -4.50 -2.24
N ILE A 108 -18.05 -5.40 -1.26
CA ILE A 108 -19.10 -6.33 -0.85
C ILE A 108 -20.29 -5.56 -0.30
N ALA A 109 -20.06 -4.60 0.59
CA ALA A 109 -21.11 -3.75 1.14
C ALA A 109 -21.86 -3.00 0.03
N LEU A 110 -21.14 -2.43 -0.93
CA LEU A 110 -21.70 -1.73 -2.07
C LEU A 110 -22.62 -2.64 -2.92
N ASN A 111 -22.15 -3.85 -3.22
CA ASN A 111 -22.91 -4.83 -3.99
C ASN A 111 -24.18 -5.28 -3.25
N ASN A 112 -24.10 -5.49 -1.94
CA ASN A 112 -25.26 -5.85 -1.10
C ASN A 112 -26.28 -4.72 -1.10
N TYR A 113 -25.83 -3.49 -1.06
CA TYR A 113 -26.69 -2.31 -1.14
C TYR A 113 -27.41 -2.20 -2.49
N THR A 114 -26.74 -2.40 -3.61
CA THR A 114 -27.34 -2.32 -4.97
C THR A 114 -28.39 -3.39 -5.23
N THR A 115 -28.36 -4.52 -4.53
CA THR A 115 -29.32 -5.63 -4.70
C THR A 115 -30.60 -5.52 -3.86
N GLN A 116 -30.65 -4.63 -2.85
CA GLN A 116 -31.75 -4.57 -1.88
C GLN A 116 -32.77 -3.45 -2.10
N GLY A 117 -32.57 -2.55 -3.04
CA GLY A 117 -33.44 -1.39 -3.30
C GLY A 117 -33.40 -0.33 -2.17
N PHE A 118 -33.21 0.95 -2.50
CA PHE A 118 -32.86 1.98 -1.51
C PHE A 118 -33.93 3.05 -1.30
N SER A 119 -34.04 3.47 0.00
CA SER A 119 -34.53 4.78 0.41
C SER A 119 -33.43 5.84 0.10
N ALA A 120 -33.82 7.14 0.03
CA ALA A 120 -32.85 8.23 -0.20
C ALA A 120 -31.68 8.24 0.81
N ALA A 121 -31.91 7.83 2.06
CA ALA A 121 -30.87 7.67 3.06
C ALA A 121 -29.89 6.53 2.73
N GLY A 122 -30.41 5.43 2.15
CA GLY A 122 -29.58 4.32 1.67
C GLY A 122 -28.68 4.70 0.50
N GLU A 123 -29.18 5.53 -0.42
CA GLU A 123 -28.38 6.06 -1.54
C GLU A 123 -27.25 6.97 -1.05
N MET A 124 -27.49 7.81 -0.06
CA MET A 124 -26.44 8.64 0.54
C MET A 124 -25.37 7.81 1.25
N ALA A 125 -25.75 6.75 1.96
CA ALA A 125 -24.82 5.81 2.58
C ALA A 125 -23.98 5.08 1.52
N LEU A 126 -24.57 4.67 0.40
CA LEU A 126 -23.92 4.07 -0.73
C LEU A 126 -22.85 4.98 -1.33
N LEU A 127 -23.18 6.25 -1.59
CA LEU A 127 -22.23 7.25 -2.11
C LEU A 127 -21.07 7.50 -1.15
N ALA A 128 -21.32 7.54 0.16
CA ALA A 128 -20.28 7.68 1.17
C ALA A 128 -19.33 6.47 1.18
N THR A 129 -19.86 5.25 1.06
CA THR A 129 -19.09 4.01 0.97
C THR A 129 -18.24 3.96 -0.30
N ASP A 130 -18.80 4.37 -1.43
CA ASP A 130 -18.08 4.44 -2.72
C ASP A 130 -16.91 5.43 -2.64
N ARG A 131 -17.12 6.61 -2.10
CA ARG A 131 -16.05 7.60 -1.88
C ARG A 131 -14.96 7.06 -0.97
N MET A 132 -15.31 6.33 0.06
CA MET A 132 -14.35 5.70 0.97
C MET A 132 -13.54 4.62 0.25
N ALA A 133 -14.20 3.76 -0.53
CA ALA A 133 -13.54 2.74 -1.34
C ALA A 133 -12.57 3.36 -2.36
N CYS A 134 -12.97 4.45 -3.02
CA CYS A 134 -12.10 5.19 -3.95
C CYS A 134 -10.85 5.76 -3.27
N ARG A 135 -11.00 6.33 -2.07
CA ARG A 135 -9.86 6.85 -1.30
C ARG A 135 -8.89 5.76 -0.90
N VAL A 136 -9.40 4.63 -0.44
CA VAL A 136 -8.57 3.47 -0.08
C VAL A 136 -7.85 2.93 -1.32
N ALA A 137 -8.55 2.83 -2.47
CA ALA A 137 -7.94 2.41 -3.73
C ALA A 137 -6.82 3.35 -4.17
N GLN A 138 -7.01 4.69 -4.05
CA GLN A 138 -5.95 5.66 -4.33
C GLN A 138 -4.75 5.49 -3.41
N SER A 139 -4.96 5.33 -2.11
CA SER A 139 -3.87 5.10 -1.15
C SER A 139 -3.07 3.83 -1.47
N THR A 140 -3.73 2.80 -2.01
CA THR A 140 -3.06 1.55 -2.39
C THR A 140 -2.25 1.67 -3.68
N THR A 141 -2.71 2.50 -4.64
CA THR A 141 -2.00 2.72 -5.91
C THR A 141 -0.79 3.65 -5.76
N ASP A 142 -0.76 4.48 -4.72
CA ASP A 142 0.37 5.36 -4.41
C ASP A 142 1.55 4.62 -3.72
N LEU A 143 1.42 3.31 -3.47
CA LEU A 143 2.49 2.43 -2.98
C LEU A 143 3.42 2.00 -4.11
#